data_4513491ff6a305ba95bf9c0f461eab27
#
_entry.id   4513491ff6a305ba95bf9c0f461eab27
#
_cell.length_a   1.000
_cell.length_b   1.000
_cell.length_c   1.000
_cell.angle_alpha   90.00
_cell.angle_beta   90.00
_cell.angle_gamma   90.00
#
_symmetry.space_group_name_H-M   'P 1'
#
loop_
_entity.id
_entity.type
_entity.pdbx_description
1 polymer ?
#
loop_
_entity_poly.entity_id
_entity_poly.type
_entity_poly.pdbx_seq_one_letter_code
_entity_poly.pdbx_strand_id
1 'polypeptide(L)'
;MNQNKIYAPARAIKTKMMLLALLSLLMLVPAVVTAQDSRQDSLNTVYPGNDFSKVATSMGQFLKLEYSAAGAALGGAYTALAHGPASMAWNPAGISTSMGPELYVSNNELYAGITNSYMGFAMPIGGGNTIGIVVQYMSSGDMEVTTLDFPDGTGEQFQATGLAMGLTFARQLTDRLSVGVSSKLVRETIYRETASTFAFDVGSNFDLGIYGLILGMSIQNFGLGSRFDGPDLNQPIDVNDDLQSSPILTSRLLTEEWPLPLVFRAGLRMDVVGGKSPWFDTPLHRLSLLADANDPFDSVLRGALGFEYGWNDMLFVRGGYKLKYEWPVQYDVYTMEYNDEYDVGETFVDYNENGVRDTDEPFDDGLAVKTDEFSTTSWDSYYGSDKYSLRRFSIGAGLKYNLYGTKLLFDYSYSNYGILGMVQQVSVGFGF
;
A
#
# COMPACT_ATOMS: atom_id res chain seq x y z
N MET A 1 -57.44 15.00 -18.46
CA MET A 1 -57.23 15.49 -17.07
C MET A 1 -55.93 14.92 -16.53
N ASN A 2 -55.07 15.84 -16.11
CA ASN A 2 -53.67 15.68 -15.81
C ASN A 2 -53.33 14.68 -14.70
N GLN A 3 -52.55 13.61 -14.98
CA GLN A 3 -51.92 12.75 -13.96
C GLN A 3 -50.39 13.00 -13.81
N ASN A 4 -49.80 14.04 -14.36
CA ASN A 4 -48.35 14.22 -14.44
C ASN A 4 -47.72 15.14 -13.37
N LYS A 5 -48.36 15.43 -12.24
CA LYS A 5 -47.85 16.42 -11.27
C LYS A 5 -47.45 15.92 -9.87
N ILE A 6 -47.49 14.64 -9.61
CA ILE A 6 -47.22 14.14 -8.23
C ILE A 6 -45.83 13.53 -8.01
N TYR A 7 -45.05 13.29 -9.05
CA TYR A 7 -43.72 12.59 -8.89
C TYR A 7 -42.50 13.51 -8.73
N ALA A 8 -42.62 14.83 -8.94
CA ALA A 8 -41.47 15.76 -8.85
C ALA A 8 -40.92 16.00 -7.44
N PRO A 9 -41.69 16.08 -6.34
CA PRO A 9 -41.13 16.34 -5.01
C PRO A 9 -40.42 15.15 -4.40
N ALA A 10 -40.83 13.91 -4.70
CA ALA A 10 -40.20 12.70 -4.15
C ALA A 10 -38.76 12.45 -4.68
N ARG A 11 -38.47 12.85 -5.93
CA ARG A 11 -37.10 12.77 -6.49
C ARG A 11 -36.14 13.75 -5.81
N ALA A 12 -36.57 14.99 -5.58
CA ALA A 12 -35.74 16.02 -4.95
C ALA A 12 -35.42 15.71 -3.48
N ILE A 13 -36.34 15.08 -2.76
CA ILE A 13 -36.14 14.64 -1.37
C ILE A 13 -35.14 13.47 -1.31
N LYS A 14 -35.25 12.49 -2.21
CA LYS A 14 -34.28 11.36 -2.31
C LYS A 14 -32.88 11.82 -2.64
N THR A 15 -32.71 12.80 -3.51
CA THR A 15 -31.40 13.36 -3.87
C THR A 15 -30.76 14.12 -2.70
N LYS A 16 -31.52 14.88 -1.92
CA LYS A 16 -31.05 15.58 -0.72
C LYS A 16 -30.67 14.62 0.40
N MET A 17 -31.44 13.56 0.62
CA MET A 17 -31.11 12.53 1.60
C MET A 17 -29.85 11.75 1.24
N MET A 18 -29.58 11.55 -0.05
CA MET A 18 -28.39 10.86 -0.52
C MET A 18 -27.13 11.74 -0.39
N LEU A 19 -27.24 13.04 -0.67
CA LEU A 19 -26.13 13.98 -0.41
C LEU A 19 -25.80 14.02 1.08
N LEU A 20 -26.82 13.98 1.95
CA LEU A 20 -26.64 13.89 3.41
C LEU A 20 -26.01 12.56 3.82
N ALA A 21 -26.39 11.44 3.22
CA ALA A 21 -25.80 10.12 3.48
C ALA A 21 -24.34 10.04 2.98
N LEU A 22 -24.02 10.61 1.82
CA LEU A 22 -22.65 10.74 1.34
C LEU A 22 -21.80 11.65 2.23
N LEU A 23 -22.36 12.78 2.67
CA LEU A 23 -21.70 13.68 3.62
C LEU A 23 -21.51 13.02 4.98
N SER A 24 -22.47 12.22 5.46
CA SER A 24 -22.34 11.49 6.73
C SER A 24 -21.35 10.35 6.64
N LEU A 25 -21.20 9.70 5.49
CA LEU A 25 -20.17 8.70 5.24
C LEU A 25 -18.77 9.34 5.17
N LEU A 26 -18.66 10.53 4.57
CA LEU A 26 -17.43 11.34 4.59
C LEU A 26 -17.06 11.82 6.00
N MET A 27 -18.08 12.05 6.86
CA MET A 27 -17.89 12.47 8.25
C MET A 27 -17.59 11.28 9.20
N LEU A 28 -17.83 10.03 8.77
CA LEU A 28 -17.46 8.82 9.53
C LEU A 28 -15.96 8.48 9.38
N VAL A 29 -15.31 8.94 8.33
CA VAL A 29 -13.86 8.78 8.14
C VAL A 29 -13.06 9.39 9.29
N PRO A 30 -13.33 10.64 9.78
CA PRO A 30 -12.61 11.16 10.94
C PRO A 30 -12.93 10.43 12.25
N ALA A 31 -14.10 9.82 12.43
CA ALA A 31 -14.45 9.12 13.67
C ALA A 31 -13.73 7.77 13.84
N VAL A 32 -13.39 7.08 12.76
CA VAL A 32 -12.53 5.88 12.79
C VAL A 32 -11.08 6.26 13.07
N VAL A 33 -10.68 7.44 12.63
CA VAL A 33 -9.35 7.99 12.78
C VAL A 33 -9.09 8.42 14.23
N THR A 34 -10.08 9.00 14.94
CA THR A 34 -9.93 9.38 16.36
C THR A 34 -9.84 8.20 17.32
N ALA A 35 -10.30 7.01 16.95
CA ALA A 35 -10.17 5.79 17.75
C ALA A 35 -8.74 5.21 17.73
N GLN A 36 -7.90 5.57 16.77
CA GLN A 36 -6.49 5.19 16.70
C GLN A 36 -5.59 6.09 17.58
N ASP A 37 -6.01 7.33 17.81
CA ASP A 37 -5.23 8.36 18.53
C ASP A 37 -5.02 8.00 20.01
N SER A 38 -5.99 7.39 20.67
CA SER A 38 -5.91 7.03 22.09
C SER A 38 -4.88 5.93 22.43
N ARG A 39 -4.36 5.18 21.45
CA ARG A 39 -3.26 4.22 21.64
C ARG A 39 -1.88 4.85 21.47
N GLN A 40 -1.80 5.92 20.68
CA GLN A 40 -0.54 6.62 20.43
C GLN A 40 -0.15 7.51 21.62
N ASP A 41 -1.12 8.14 22.27
CA ASP A 41 -0.89 8.94 23.48
C ASP A 41 -0.33 8.14 24.66
N SER A 42 -0.71 6.86 24.78
CA SER A 42 -0.19 6.00 25.87
C SER A 42 1.25 5.56 25.66
N LEU A 43 1.76 5.56 24.42
CA LEU A 43 3.16 5.23 24.10
C LEU A 43 4.07 6.46 24.18
N ASN A 44 3.54 7.65 23.82
CA ASN A 44 4.29 8.90 23.88
C ASN A 44 4.56 9.38 25.32
N THR A 45 3.77 8.95 26.30
CA THR A 45 4.01 9.25 27.73
C THR A 45 5.16 8.48 28.35
N VAL A 46 5.62 7.37 27.72
CA VAL A 46 6.71 6.53 28.23
C VAL A 46 8.07 6.94 27.64
N TYR A 47 8.08 7.50 26.43
CA TYR A 47 9.32 7.91 25.75
C TYR A 47 9.10 9.26 25.03
N PRO A 48 9.22 10.40 25.72
CA PRO A 48 9.16 11.69 25.07
C PRO A 48 10.37 11.84 24.14
N GLY A 49 10.10 11.94 22.82
CA GLY A 49 11.12 12.17 21.81
C GLY A 49 11.35 11.02 20.80
N ASN A 50 10.69 9.87 20.97
CA ASN A 50 10.74 8.79 19.99
C ASN A 50 9.41 8.68 19.25
N ASP A 51 9.23 9.47 18.19
CA ASP A 51 8.20 9.21 17.19
C ASP A 51 8.56 7.92 16.45
N PHE A 52 8.01 6.80 16.90
CA PHE A 52 8.12 5.54 16.17
C PHE A 52 7.35 5.67 14.87
N SER A 53 8.07 5.92 13.78
CA SER A 53 7.50 5.82 12.45
C SER A 53 7.04 4.39 12.23
N LYS A 54 5.77 4.18 11.82
CA LYS A 54 5.27 2.87 11.37
C LYS A 54 5.91 2.43 10.05
N VAL A 55 6.64 3.33 9.39
CA VAL A 55 7.27 3.08 8.08
C VAL A 55 8.42 2.09 8.24
N ALA A 56 8.52 1.15 7.30
CA ALA A 56 9.54 0.10 7.28
C ALA A 56 9.51 -0.88 8.47
N THR A 57 8.33 -1.11 9.04
CA THR A 57 8.14 -2.07 10.15
C THR A 57 7.57 -3.42 9.70
N SER A 58 7.50 -3.69 8.40
CA SER A 58 7.04 -4.96 7.84
C SER A 58 7.90 -5.42 6.67
N MET A 59 8.01 -6.74 6.50
CA MET A 59 8.56 -7.36 5.30
C MET A 59 7.54 -7.40 4.16
N GLY A 60 7.94 -7.81 2.96
CA GLY A 60 7.01 -8.02 1.86
C GLY A 60 6.40 -6.72 1.31
N GLN A 61 7.09 -5.61 1.38
CA GLN A 61 6.61 -4.30 0.92
C GLN A 61 6.15 -4.30 -0.53
N PHE A 62 6.69 -5.20 -1.36
CA PHE A 62 6.30 -5.38 -2.75
C PHE A 62 4.82 -5.77 -2.92
N LEU A 63 4.19 -6.39 -1.92
CA LEU A 63 2.76 -6.74 -1.94
C LEU A 63 1.82 -5.52 -1.99
N LYS A 64 2.31 -4.33 -1.65
CA LYS A 64 1.55 -3.07 -1.71
C LYS A 64 1.70 -2.34 -3.05
N LEU A 65 2.54 -2.83 -3.96
CA LEU A 65 2.73 -2.22 -5.27
C LEU A 65 1.49 -2.35 -6.14
N GLU A 66 1.32 -1.41 -7.06
CA GLU A 66 0.21 -1.43 -8.02
C GLU A 66 0.58 -2.32 -9.21
N TYR A 67 -0.10 -3.46 -9.34
CA TYR A 67 0.20 -4.47 -10.36
C TYR A 67 -0.64 -4.33 -11.63
N SER A 68 -1.61 -3.43 -11.67
CA SER A 68 -2.48 -3.23 -12.83
C SER A 68 -2.34 -1.82 -13.36
N ALA A 69 -2.09 -1.67 -14.66
CA ALA A 69 -2.07 -0.38 -15.31
C ALA A 69 -3.41 0.36 -15.17
N ALA A 70 -4.54 -0.36 -15.21
CA ALA A 70 -5.85 0.23 -14.95
C ALA A 70 -5.98 0.78 -13.52
N GLY A 71 -5.52 0.02 -12.52
CA GLY A 71 -5.52 0.45 -11.12
C GLY A 71 -4.60 1.64 -10.86
N ALA A 72 -3.40 1.63 -11.45
CA ALA A 72 -2.45 2.74 -11.36
C ALA A 72 -2.98 4.01 -12.03
N ALA A 73 -3.63 3.89 -13.20
CA ALA A 73 -4.27 5.02 -13.90
C ALA A 73 -5.37 5.69 -13.07
N LEU A 74 -6.04 4.92 -12.22
CA LEU A 74 -7.09 5.41 -11.30
C LEU A 74 -6.51 5.92 -9.97
N GLY A 75 -5.18 6.03 -9.85
CA GLY A 75 -4.53 6.45 -8.60
C GLY A 75 -4.68 5.45 -7.46
N GLY A 76 -4.99 4.18 -7.77
CA GLY A 76 -5.26 3.13 -6.78
C GLY A 76 -6.74 2.99 -6.38
N ALA A 77 -7.66 3.83 -6.89
CA ALA A 77 -9.10 3.71 -6.67
C ALA A 77 -9.68 2.55 -7.51
N TYR A 78 -9.37 1.33 -7.15
CA TYR A 78 -9.67 0.15 -7.97
C TYR A 78 -10.39 -0.98 -7.22
N THR A 79 -10.53 -0.91 -5.90
CA THR A 79 -11.04 -2.01 -5.04
C THR A 79 -12.47 -2.45 -5.42
N ALA A 80 -13.35 -1.51 -5.77
CA ALA A 80 -14.73 -1.81 -6.18
C ALA A 80 -14.89 -2.01 -7.70
N LEU A 81 -13.89 -1.62 -8.50
CA LEU A 81 -13.91 -1.75 -9.97
C LEU A 81 -13.16 -3.00 -10.44
N ALA A 82 -12.16 -3.45 -9.68
CA ALA A 82 -11.28 -4.56 -10.05
C ALA A 82 -12.08 -5.82 -10.40
N HIS A 83 -11.82 -6.37 -11.56
CA HIS A 83 -12.48 -7.56 -12.09
C HIS A 83 -11.48 -8.49 -12.78
N GLY A 84 -11.89 -9.76 -12.97
CA GLY A 84 -11.04 -10.77 -13.58
C GLY A 84 -9.73 -11.02 -12.81
N PRO A 85 -8.73 -11.61 -13.44
CA PRO A 85 -7.47 -11.99 -12.75
C PRO A 85 -6.71 -10.82 -12.13
N ALA A 86 -6.81 -9.60 -12.70
CA ALA A 86 -6.17 -8.42 -12.16
C ALA A 86 -6.68 -8.05 -10.75
N SER A 87 -7.89 -8.45 -10.39
CA SER A 87 -8.51 -8.11 -9.11
C SER A 87 -7.86 -8.79 -7.91
N MET A 88 -7.19 -9.92 -8.09
CA MET A 88 -6.59 -10.68 -6.98
C MET A 88 -5.57 -9.88 -6.17
N ALA A 89 -4.95 -8.86 -6.77
CA ALA A 89 -4.03 -7.95 -6.07
C ALA A 89 -4.74 -6.84 -5.28
N TRP A 90 -6.06 -6.63 -5.46
CA TRP A 90 -6.85 -5.59 -4.78
C TRP A 90 -7.99 -6.16 -3.94
N ASN A 91 -8.77 -7.04 -4.55
CA ASN A 91 -9.97 -7.61 -3.94
C ASN A 91 -10.24 -8.98 -4.57
N PRO A 92 -10.01 -10.09 -3.87
CA PRO A 92 -10.17 -11.43 -4.44
C PRO A 92 -11.59 -11.75 -4.90
N ALA A 93 -12.61 -11.03 -4.40
CA ALA A 93 -13.99 -11.21 -4.86
C ALA A 93 -14.19 -10.84 -6.33
N GLY A 94 -13.31 -10.00 -6.91
CA GLY A 94 -13.43 -9.52 -8.28
C GLY A 94 -13.28 -10.61 -9.35
N ILE A 95 -12.64 -11.75 -9.07
CA ILE A 95 -12.58 -12.87 -10.03
C ILE A 95 -13.93 -13.55 -10.26
N SER A 96 -14.90 -13.38 -9.34
CA SER A 96 -16.25 -13.95 -9.48
C SER A 96 -17.02 -13.43 -10.70
N THR A 97 -16.56 -12.31 -11.30
CA THR A 97 -17.16 -11.67 -12.48
C THR A 97 -16.64 -12.23 -13.79
N SER A 98 -15.62 -13.10 -13.77
CA SER A 98 -15.10 -13.76 -14.97
C SER A 98 -16.15 -14.65 -15.61
N MET A 99 -16.39 -14.46 -16.90
CA MET A 99 -17.40 -15.23 -17.66
C MET A 99 -16.81 -16.47 -18.33
N GLY A 100 -15.51 -16.55 -18.47
CA GLY A 100 -14.73 -17.63 -19.06
C GLY A 100 -13.32 -17.65 -18.46
N PRO A 101 -12.43 -18.53 -18.93
CA PRO A 101 -11.04 -18.50 -18.55
C PRO A 101 -10.40 -17.18 -18.98
N GLU A 102 -9.67 -16.53 -18.07
CA GLU A 102 -8.99 -15.26 -18.32
C GLU A 102 -7.56 -15.32 -17.82
N LEU A 103 -6.64 -14.79 -18.61
CA LEU A 103 -5.23 -14.58 -18.26
C LEU A 103 -4.94 -13.08 -18.26
N TYR A 104 -4.19 -12.62 -17.29
CA TYR A 104 -3.74 -11.24 -17.19
C TYR A 104 -2.28 -11.17 -16.83
N VAL A 105 -1.51 -10.36 -17.55
CA VAL A 105 -0.08 -10.15 -17.35
C VAL A 105 0.18 -8.66 -17.29
N SER A 106 1.01 -8.26 -16.36
CA SER A 106 1.50 -6.89 -16.25
C SER A 106 2.99 -6.90 -15.91
N ASN A 107 3.73 -6.00 -16.53
CA ASN A 107 5.14 -5.78 -16.22
C ASN A 107 5.40 -4.28 -16.17
N ASN A 108 6.01 -3.85 -15.10
CA ASN A 108 6.23 -2.44 -14.82
C ASN A 108 7.68 -2.25 -14.43
N GLU A 109 8.30 -1.26 -15.03
CA GLU A 109 9.58 -0.73 -14.59
C GLU A 109 9.28 0.47 -13.69
N LEU A 110 9.68 0.36 -12.44
CA LEU A 110 9.54 1.42 -11.45
C LEU A 110 10.76 2.35 -11.53
N TYR A 111 11.12 2.96 -10.43
CA TYR A 111 12.33 3.77 -10.31
C TYR A 111 13.56 2.91 -9.95
N ALA A 112 14.75 3.42 -10.20
CA ALA A 112 16.03 2.80 -9.82
C ALA A 112 16.23 1.35 -10.32
N GLY A 113 15.68 1.01 -11.50
CA GLY A 113 15.80 -0.34 -12.07
C GLY A 113 14.94 -1.42 -11.40
N ILE A 114 14.09 -1.05 -10.44
CA ILE A 114 13.15 -1.99 -9.81
C ILE A 114 12.10 -2.39 -10.84
N THR A 115 11.92 -3.70 -11.00
CA THR A 115 10.88 -4.26 -11.86
C THR A 115 9.80 -4.93 -11.03
N ASN A 116 8.56 -4.83 -11.49
CA ASN A 116 7.39 -5.37 -10.83
C ASN A 116 6.51 -6.09 -11.84
N SER A 117 6.39 -7.41 -11.71
CA SER A 117 5.68 -8.28 -12.65
C SER A 117 4.51 -8.99 -11.98
N TYR A 118 3.45 -9.15 -12.70
CA TYR A 118 2.22 -9.82 -12.25
C TYR A 118 1.70 -10.76 -13.34
N MET A 119 1.28 -11.93 -12.91
CA MET A 119 0.52 -12.86 -13.74
C MET A 119 -0.65 -13.42 -12.93
N GLY A 120 -1.84 -13.33 -13.49
CA GLY A 120 -3.06 -13.87 -12.90
C GLY A 120 -3.83 -14.69 -13.93
N PHE A 121 -4.37 -15.82 -13.49
CA PHE A 121 -5.30 -16.63 -14.25
C PHE A 121 -6.55 -16.87 -13.41
N ALA A 122 -7.72 -16.74 -14.03
CA ALA A 122 -9.00 -17.04 -13.39
C ALA A 122 -9.86 -17.90 -14.31
N MET A 123 -10.58 -18.87 -13.72
CA MET A 123 -11.46 -19.77 -14.45
C MET A 123 -12.74 -20.02 -13.65
N PRO A 124 -13.92 -19.71 -14.19
CA PRO A 124 -15.19 -20.08 -13.59
C PRO A 124 -15.37 -21.61 -13.68
N ILE A 125 -15.78 -22.20 -12.54
CA ILE A 125 -15.98 -23.64 -12.40
C ILE A 125 -17.47 -24.02 -12.25
N GLY A 126 -18.36 -23.06 -12.50
CA GLY A 126 -19.81 -23.25 -12.43
C GLY A 126 -20.41 -22.97 -11.04
N GLY A 127 -21.74 -22.82 -11.00
CA GLY A 127 -22.47 -22.54 -9.77
C GLY A 127 -22.11 -21.18 -9.12
N GLY A 128 -21.64 -20.21 -9.91
CA GLY A 128 -21.18 -18.91 -9.41
C GLY A 128 -19.80 -18.95 -8.73
N ASN A 129 -19.08 -20.06 -8.85
CA ASN A 129 -17.74 -20.24 -8.30
C ASN A 129 -16.66 -19.98 -9.35
N THR A 130 -15.57 -19.35 -8.93
CA THR A 130 -14.40 -19.08 -9.77
C THR A 130 -13.14 -19.38 -8.96
N ILE A 131 -12.18 -20.01 -9.58
CA ILE A 131 -10.83 -20.23 -9.05
C ILE A 131 -9.83 -19.38 -9.79
N GLY A 132 -8.77 -18.98 -9.09
CA GLY A 132 -7.68 -18.18 -9.67
C GLY A 132 -6.33 -18.57 -9.13
N ILE A 133 -5.31 -18.31 -9.93
CA ILE A 133 -3.90 -18.44 -9.56
C ILE A 133 -3.24 -17.08 -9.81
N VAL A 134 -2.40 -16.66 -8.89
CA VAL A 134 -1.68 -15.38 -8.99
C VAL A 134 -0.21 -15.58 -8.68
N VAL A 135 0.63 -14.88 -9.44
CA VAL A 135 2.06 -14.74 -9.19
C VAL A 135 2.40 -13.27 -9.24
N GLN A 136 3.05 -12.79 -8.20
CA GLN A 136 3.59 -11.43 -8.07
C GLN A 136 5.09 -11.55 -7.87
N TYR A 137 5.87 -10.83 -8.65
CA TYR A 137 7.32 -10.85 -8.58
C TYR A 137 7.88 -9.45 -8.64
N MET A 138 8.84 -9.15 -7.78
CA MET A 138 9.59 -7.90 -7.75
C MET A 138 11.08 -8.21 -7.73
N SER A 139 11.86 -7.43 -8.47
CA SER A 139 13.33 -7.43 -8.41
C SER A 139 13.84 -6.01 -8.28
N SER A 140 14.85 -5.83 -7.44
CA SER A 140 15.55 -4.54 -7.30
C SER A 140 16.45 -4.20 -8.49
N GLY A 141 16.66 -5.15 -9.40
CA GLY A 141 17.77 -5.11 -10.35
C GLY A 141 19.10 -5.49 -9.68
N ASP A 142 20.17 -5.54 -10.50
CA ASP A 142 21.50 -5.90 -10.03
C ASP A 142 22.13 -4.78 -9.22
N MET A 143 22.63 -5.13 -8.04
CA MET A 143 23.41 -4.25 -7.15
C MET A 143 24.78 -4.84 -6.95
N GLU A 144 25.81 -3.99 -6.94
CA GLU A 144 27.19 -4.43 -6.77
C GLU A 144 27.53 -4.64 -5.31
N VAL A 145 28.22 -5.74 -5.00
CA VAL A 145 28.74 -6.02 -3.66
C VAL A 145 29.94 -5.14 -3.41
N THR A 146 29.89 -4.32 -2.36
CA THR A 146 30.99 -3.47 -1.90
C THR A 146 31.53 -3.93 -0.56
N THR A 147 32.83 -3.76 -0.33
CA THR A 147 33.49 -4.06 0.95
C THR A 147 34.37 -2.89 1.36
N LEU A 148 34.90 -2.91 2.57
CA LEU A 148 35.85 -1.88 3.03
C LEU A 148 37.10 -1.82 2.16
N ASP A 149 37.55 -2.96 1.63
CA ASP A 149 38.72 -3.05 0.75
C ASP A 149 38.41 -2.70 -0.72
N PHE A 150 37.15 -2.86 -1.13
CA PHE A 150 36.66 -2.61 -2.48
C PHE A 150 35.40 -1.74 -2.45
N PRO A 151 35.50 -0.44 -2.11
CA PRO A 151 34.36 0.45 -1.98
C PRO A 151 33.67 0.75 -3.33
N ASP A 152 34.38 0.63 -4.44
CA ASP A 152 33.88 0.82 -5.80
C ASP A 152 33.23 -0.46 -6.38
N GLY A 153 33.26 -1.57 -5.63
CA GLY A 153 32.67 -2.86 -6.01
C GLY A 153 33.68 -4.01 -6.07
N THR A 154 33.23 -5.20 -5.77
CA THR A 154 34.01 -6.45 -5.86
C THR A 154 33.91 -7.11 -7.23
N GLY A 155 32.99 -6.66 -8.11
CA GLY A 155 32.58 -7.33 -9.35
C GLY A 155 31.55 -8.43 -9.15
N GLU A 156 31.16 -8.74 -7.91
CA GLU A 156 30.02 -9.61 -7.58
C GLU A 156 28.74 -8.78 -7.51
N GLN A 157 27.65 -9.35 -8.03
CA GLN A 157 26.34 -8.69 -8.02
C GLN A 157 25.31 -9.49 -7.23
N PHE A 158 24.36 -8.79 -6.62
CA PHE A 158 23.24 -9.39 -5.93
C PHE A 158 21.94 -8.65 -6.24
N GLN A 159 20.81 -9.28 -5.89
CA GLN A 159 19.47 -8.70 -6.05
C GLN A 159 18.69 -8.89 -4.76
N ALA A 160 17.79 -7.93 -4.51
CA ALA A 160 16.67 -8.13 -3.59
C ALA A 160 15.44 -8.52 -4.43
N THR A 161 14.82 -9.65 -4.10
CA THR A 161 13.66 -10.16 -4.83
C THR A 161 12.51 -10.48 -3.91
N GLY A 162 11.29 -10.21 -4.37
CA GLY A 162 10.05 -10.57 -3.71
C GLY A 162 9.20 -11.47 -4.63
N LEU A 163 8.72 -12.58 -4.11
CA LEU A 163 7.85 -13.51 -4.82
C LEU A 163 6.63 -13.82 -3.96
N ALA A 164 5.43 -13.67 -4.53
CA ALA A 164 4.21 -14.18 -3.93
C ALA A 164 3.47 -15.05 -4.95
N MET A 165 3.09 -16.25 -4.52
CA MET A 165 2.27 -17.18 -5.30
C MET A 165 1.01 -17.49 -4.52
N GLY A 166 -0.15 -17.38 -5.16
CA GLY A 166 -1.42 -17.55 -4.48
C GLY A 166 -2.46 -18.32 -5.26
N LEU A 167 -3.35 -18.94 -4.50
CA LEU A 167 -4.58 -19.56 -4.97
C LEU A 167 -5.76 -18.75 -4.44
N THR A 168 -6.71 -18.45 -5.31
CA THR A 168 -7.89 -17.66 -5.00
C THR A 168 -9.14 -18.45 -5.30
N PHE A 169 -10.11 -18.37 -4.41
CA PHE A 169 -11.47 -18.86 -4.62
C PHE A 169 -12.44 -17.70 -4.42
N ALA A 170 -13.36 -17.51 -5.35
CA ALA A 170 -14.42 -16.54 -5.20
C ALA A 170 -15.78 -17.16 -5.59
N ARG A 171 -16.82 -16.62 -4.96
CA ARG A 171 -18.19 -17.05 -5.20
C ARG A 171 -19.13 -15.85 -5.24
N GLN A 172 -20.01 -15.86 -6.23
CA GLN A 172 -21.17 -15.00 -6.25
C GLN A 172 -22.25 -15.63 -5.37
N LEU A 173 -22.47 -15.08 -4.18
CA LEU A 173 -23.43 -15.61 -3.20
C LEU A 173 -24.86 -15.23 -3.56
N THR A 174 -25.05 -14.02 -4.06
CA THR A 174 -26.33 -13.49 -4.54
C THR A 174 -26.07 -12.64 -5.79
N ASP A 175 -27.14 -12.18 -6.44
CA ASP A 175 -27.03 -11.25 -7.60
C ASP A 175 -26.31 -9.94 -7.25
N ARG A 176 -26.12 -9.64 -5.96
CA ARG A 176 -25.55 -8.40 -5.46
C ARG A 176 -24.28 -8.56 -4.64
N LEU A 177 -24.01 -9.77 -4.14
CA LEU A 177 -22.90 -10.02 -3.24
C LEU A 177 -21.98 -11.10 -3.79
N SER A 178 -20.73 -10.75 -3.97
CA SER A 178 -19.62 -11.66 -4.23
C SER A 178 -18.62 -11.62 -3.09
N VAL A 179 -18.05 -12.77 -2.76
CA VAL A 179 -16.97 -12.90 -1.78
C VAL A 179 -15.81 -13.68 -2.39
N GLY A 180 -14.62 -13.44 -1.90
CA GLY A 180 -13.42 -14.14 -2.34
C GLY A 180 -12.41 -14.28 -1.21
N VAL A 181 -11.63 -15.34 -1.28
CA VAL A 181 -10.52 -15.61 -0.38
C VAL A 181 -9.30 -16.03 -1.20
N SER A 182 -8.12 -15.61 -0.77
CA SER A 182 -6.84 -16.04 -1.35
C SER A 182 -5.92 -16.55 -0.26
N SER A 183 -5.11 -17.56 -0.59
CA SER A 183 -3.97 -18.00 0.22
C SER A 183 -2.71 -17.80 -0.61
N LYS A 184 -1.70 -17.17 -0.04
CA LYS A 184 -0.45 -16.82 -0.72
C LYS A 184 0.75 -17.34 0.07
N LEU A 185 1.73 -17.90 -0.64
CA LEU A 185 3.08 -18.08 -0.16
C LEU A 185 3.88 -16.84 -0.54
N VAL A 186 4.44 -16.17 0.44
CA VAL A 186 5.26 -14.96 0.27
C VAL A 186 6.70 -15.31 0.60
N ARG A 187 7.62 -14.96 -0.28
CA ARG A 187 9.05 -15.14 -0.10
C ARG A 187 9.79 -13.86 -0.49
N GLU A 188 10.68 -13.43 0.35
CA GLU A 188 11.59 -12.31 0.11
C GLU A 188 13.02 -12.79 0.27
N THR A 189 13.89 -12.42 -0.67
CA THR A 189 15.28 -12.83 -0.67
C THR A 189 16.14 -11.59 -0.87
N ILE A 190 17.14 -11.40 -0.03
CA ILE A 190 18.14 -10.34 -0.12
C ILE A 190 19.49 -11.04 -0.14
N TYR A 191 20.17 -10.98 -1.27
CA TYR A 191 21.43 -11.70 -1.50
C TYR A 191 21.25 -13.20 -1.24
N ARG A 192 21.72 -13.75 -0.13
CA ARG A 192 21.62 -15.17 0.24
C ARG A 192 20.66 -15.45 1.41
N GLU A 193 20.09 -14.39 1.99
CA GLU A 193 19.13 -14.49 3.08
C GLU A 193 17.71 -14.50 2.55
N THR A 194 16.90 -15.37 3.11
CA THR A 194 15.51 -15.57 2.68
C THR A 194 14.56 -15.58 3.86
N ALA A 195 13.45 -14.86 3.71
CA ALA A 195 12.29 -14.96 4.60
C ALA A 195 11.10 -15.52 3.82
N SER A 196 10.33 -16.42 4.43
CA SER A 196 9.14 -17.00 3.79
C SER A 196 8.01 -17.18 4.78
N THR A 197 6.79 -16.84 4.35
CA THR A 197 5.59 -16.95 5.19
C THR A 197 4.34 -17.13 4.35
N PHE A 198 3.22 -17.45 5.00
CA PHE A 198 1.91 -17.54 4.39
C PHE A 198 1.07 -16.30 4.69
N ALA A 199 0.30 -15.87 3.71
CA ALA A 199 -0.65 -14.78 3.82
C ALA A 199 -2.03 -15.20 3.31
N PHE A 200 -3.06 -14.57 3.85
CA PHE A 200 -4.44 -14.74 3.44
C PHE A 200 -5.05 -13.39 3.09
N ASP A 201 -5.87 -13.39 2.04
CA ASP A 201 -6.69 -12.23 1.68
C ASP A 201 -8.16 -12.63 1.71
N VAL A 202 -8.99 -11.69 2.12
CA VAL A 202 -10.46 -11.83 2.08
C VAL A 202 -11.02 -10.57 1.43
N GLY A 203 -12.02 -10.73 0.58
CA GLY A 203 -12.65 -9.59 -0.07
C GLY A 203 -14.12 -9.81 -0.37
N SER A 204 -14.81 -8.72 -0.61
CA SER A 204 -16.21 -8.69 -1.00
C SER A 204 -16.50 -7.55 -1.97
N ASN A 205 -17.47 -7.78 -2.86
CA ASN A 205 -18.11 -6.76 -3.67
C ASN A 205 -19.61 -6.81 -3.45
N PHE A 206 -20.18 -5.70 -3.04
CA PHE A 206 -21.60 -5.58 -2.75
C PHE A 206 -22.25 -4.46 -3.58
N ASP A 207 -23.19 -4.84 -4.44
CA ASP A 207 -24.06 -3.93 -5.16
C ASP A 207 -25.16 -3.45 -4.22
N LEU A 208 -25.13 -2.17 -3.84
CA LEU A 208 -26.11 -1.61 -2.93
C LEU A 208 -27.52 -1.54 -3.57
N GLY A 209 -27.64 -1.70 -4.91
CA GLY A 209 -28.90 -1.59 -5.64
C GLY A 209 -29.47 -0.19 -5.66
N ILE A 210 -28.68 0.83 -5.30
CA ILE A 210 -29.04 2.23 -5.21
C ILE A 210 -28.07 3.01 -6.07
N TYR A 211 -28.57 3.70 -7.08
CA TYR A 211 -27.79 4.61 -7.95
C TYR A 211 -26.54 4.00 -8.61
N GLY A 212 -26.51 2.67 -8.84
CA GLY A 212 -25.36 2.01 -9.42
C GLY A 212 -24.14 1.98 -8.49
N LEU A 213 -24.35 2.16 -7.18
CA LEU A 213 -23.29 2.10 -6.16
C LEU A 213 -22.86 0.68 -5.88
N ILE A 214 -21.56 0.44 -5.98
CA ILE A 214 -20.90 -0.81 -5.60
C ILE A 214 -19.88 -0.50 -4.51
N LEU A 215 -19.95 -1.26 -3.42
CA LEU A 215 -18.98 -1.24 -2.33
C LEU A 215 -18.05 -2.44 -2.45
N GLY A 216 -16.76 -2.18 -2.58
CA GLY A 216 -15.70 -3.19 -2.50
C GLY A 216 -14.96 -3.07 -1.19
N MET A 217 -14.71 -4.20 -0.52
CA MET A 217 -13.89 -4.23 0.69
C MET A 217 -12.92 -5.40 0.61
N SER A 218 -11.71 -5.21 1.13
CA SER A 218 -10.76 -6.31 1.27
C SER A 218 -9.83 -6.10 2.46
N ILE A 219 -9.41 -7.22 3.04
CA ILE A 219 -8.29 -7.33 3.98
C ILE A 219 -7.26 -8.17 3.26
N GLN A 220 -6.04 -7.65 3.14
CA GLN A 220 -4.97 -8.31 2.40
C GLN A 220 -3.74 -8.50 3.26
N ASN A 221 -2.99 -9.57 2.94
CA ASN A 221 -1.72 -9.92 3.57
C ASN A 221 -1.86 -10.21 5.08
N PHE A 222 -2.99 -10.75 5.50
CA PHE A 222 -3.13 -11.26 6.87
C PHE A 222 -2.32 -12.55 6.99
N GLY A 223 -1.27 -12.56 7.81
CA GLY A 223 -0.36 -13.70 7.94
C GLY A 223 0.54 -13.61 9.15
N LEU A 224 1.40 -14.62 9.27
CA LEU A 224 2.41 -14.66 10.33
C LEU A 224 3.62 -13.83 9.94
N GLY A 225 4.37 -13.36 10.93
CA GLY A 225 5.68 -12.79 10.72
C GLY A 225 6.69 -13.83 10.21
N SER A 226 7.81 -13.35 9.72
CA SER A 226 8.94 -14.18 9.30
C SER A 226 10.25 -13.49 9.58
N ARG A 227 11.34 -14.28 9.60
CA ARG A 227 12.72 -13.84 9.80
C ARG A 227 13.52 -14.14 8.57
N PHE A 228 14.49 -13.28 8.28
CA PHE A 228 15.51 -13.62 7.30
C PHE A 228 16.47 -14.65 7.89
N ASP A 229 16.77 -15.66 7.11
CA ASP A 229 17.68 -16.75 7.45
C ASP A 229 18.55 -17.11 6.24
N GLY A 230 19.83 -17.34 6.46
CA GLY A 230 20.76 -17.71 5.41
C GLY A 230 22.21 -17.83 5.88
N PRO A 231 23.12 -18.16 4.95
CA PRO A 231 24.50 -18.50 5.28
C PRO A 231 25.34 -17.32 5.80
N ASP A 232 24.99 -16.07 5.42
CA ASP A 232 25.79 -14.90 5.80
C ASP A 232 25.54 -14.47 7.26
N LEU A 233 24.49 -15.04 7.88
CA LEU A 233 24.24 -14.89 9.32
C LEU A 233 25.11 -15.80 10.19
N ASN A 234 25.89 -16.70 9.59
CA ASN A 234 26.79 -17.57 10.34
C ASN A 234 28.08 -16.83 10.64
N GLN A 235 28.45 -16.79 11.93
CA GLN A 235 29.65 -16.12 12.43
C GLN A 235 30.54 -17.15 13.14
N PRO A 236 31.85 -17.18 12.82
CA PRO A 236 32.78 -17.97 13.63
C PRO A 236 32.95 -17.31 14.99
N ILE A 237 32.79 -18.08 16.04
CA ILE A 237 33.04 -17.63 17.42
C ILE A 237 34.17 -18.49 18.01
N ASP A 238 35.22 -17.85 18.48
CA ASP A 238 36.20 -18.45 19.36
C ASP A 238 35.60 -18.49 20.78
N VAL A 239 35.53 -19.68 21.35
CA VAL A 239 34.94 -19.89 22.68
C VAL A 239 35.89 -19.49 23.81
N ASN A 240 37.19 -19.41 23.51
CA ASN A 240 38.20 -19.06 24.51
C ASN A 240 39.43 -18.41 23.83
N ASP A 241 39.43 -17.09 23.79
CA ASP A 241 40.52 -16.27 23.22
C ASP A 241 41.89 -16.50 23.89
N ASP A 242 41.91 -17.03 25.12
CA ASP A 242 43.16 -17.28 25.85
C ASP A 242 43.85 -18.60 25.45
N LEU A 243 43.18 -19.47 24.68
CA LEU A 243 43.72 -20.73 24.24
C LEU A 243 43.96 -20.78 22.73
N GLN A 244 45.22 -20.84 22.31
CA GLN A 244 45.60 -20.96 20.88
C GLN A 244 45.00 -22.19 20.17
N SER A 245 44.41 -23.13 20.86
CA SER A 245 43.77 -24.34 20.34
C SER A 245 42.29 -24.42 20.64
N SER A 246 41.63 -23.27 20.89
CA SER A 246 40.19 -23.22 21.09
C SER A 246 39.47 -23.64 19.83
N PRO A 247 38.41 -24.48 19.93
CA PRO A 247 37.62 -24.82 18.74
C PRO A 247 36.81 -23.62 18.28
N ILE A 248 36.92 -23.26 17.00
CA ILE A 248 36.06 -22.27 16.38
C ILE A 248 34.67 -22.92 16.19
N LEU A 249 33.67 -22.39 16.87
CA LEU A 249 32.28 -22.77 16.69
C LEU A 249 31.59 -21.83 15.73
N THR A 250 30.63 -22.34 14.98
CA THR A 250 29.76 -21.51 14.16
C THR A 250 28.54 -21.09 14.97
N SER A 251 28.41 -19.80 15.23
CA SER A 251 27.19 -19.19 15.77
C SER A 251 26.36 -18.61 14.66
N ARG A 252 25.07 -18.49 14.89
CA ARG A 252 24.15 -17.89 13.95
C ARG A 252 23.51 -16.64 14.55
N LEU A 253 23.58 -15.52 13.84
CA LEU A 253 22.85 -14.31 14.18
C LEU A 253 21.36 -14.53 13.92
N LEU A 254 20.53 -14.13 14.86
CA LEU A 254 19.07 -14.16 14.70
C LEU A 254 18.59 -12.77 14.25
N THR A 255 17.89 -12.73 13.13
CA THR A 255 17.23 -11.51 12.68
C THR A 255 15.90 -11.31 13.41
N GLU A 256 15.44 -10.07 13.48
CA GLU A 256 14.13 -9.73 14.04
C GLU A 256 13.00 -10.38 13.22
N GLU A 257 11.88 -10.65 13.86
CA GLU A 257 10.67 -11.14 13.19
C GLU A 257 9.85 -9.97 12.68
N TRP A 258 9.64 -9.94 11.35
CA TRP A 258 8.90 -8.89 10.67
C TRP A 258 7.51 -9.39 10.26
N PRO A 259 6.44 -8.64 10.61
CA PRO A 259 5.09 -8.96 10.13
C PRO A 259 4.95 -8.66 8.63
N LEU A 260 3.91 -9.22 8.00
CA LEU A 260 3.50 -8.82 6.66
C LEU A 260 2.75 -7.47 6.68
N PRO A 261 2.76 -6.72 5.56
CA PRO A 261 2.07 -5.43 5.46
C PRO A 261 0.55 -5.65 5.32
N LEU A 262 -0.12 -5.87 6.44
CA LEU A 262 -1.58 -5.97 6.48
C LEU A 262 -2.21 -4.69 5.93
N VAL A 263 -3.13 -4.82 4.96
CA VAL A 263 -3.82 -3.69 4.35
C VAL A 263 -5.33 -3.90 4.40
N PHE A 264 -6.03 -2.95 4.96
CA PHE A 264 -7.48 -2.82 4.81
C PHE A 264 -7.79 -1.87 3.66
N ARG A 265 -8.70 -2.28 2.75
CA ARG A 265 -9.17 -1.45 1.64
C ARG A 265 -10.69 -1.38 1.64
N ALA A 266 -11.21 -0.18 1.42
CA ALA A 266 -12.61 0.07 1.19
C ALA A 266 -12.75 0.98 -0.03
N GLY A 267 -13.50 0.55 -1.03
CA GLY A 267 -13.70 1.26 -2.29
C GLY A 267 -15.17 1.41 -2.60
N LEU A 268 -15.52 2.56 -3.17
CA LEU A 268 -16.84 2.87 -3.71
C LEU A 268 -16.71 3.14 -5.20
N ARG A 269 -17.62 2.55 -5.98
CA ARG A 269 -17.80 2.85 -7.39
C ARG A 269 -19.24 3.28 -7.61
N MET A 270 -19.43 4.32 -8.42
CA MET A 270 -20.74 4.81 -8.84
C MET A 270 -20.75 5.02 -10.35
N ASP A 271 -21.69 4.35 -11.04
CA ASP A 271 -21.90 4.57 -12.47
C ASP A 271 -22.81 5.80 -12.66
N VAL A 272 -22.26 6.86 -13.24
CA VAL A 272 -22.97 8.13 -13.51
C VAL A 272 -23.65 8.12 -14.87
N VAL A 273 -23.01 7.52 -15.88
CA VAL A 273 -23.53 7.35 -17.24
C VAL A 273 -23.38 5.89 -17.63
N GLY A 274 -24.39 5.31 -18.24
CA GLY A 274 -24.40 3.92 -18.69
C GLY A 274 -24.25 2.94 -17.54
N GLY A 275 -23.94 1.68 -17.84
CA GLY A 275 -23.74 0.64 -16.82
C GLY A 275 -24.98 0.45 -15.93
N LYS A 276 -24.84 0.67 -14.62
CA LYS A 276 -25.95 0.64 -13.64
C LYS A 276 -26.48 2.03 -13.28
N SER A 277 -26.18 3.06 -14.08
CA SER A 277 -26.61 4.43 -13.84
C SER A 277 -28.15 4.55 -13.89
N PRO A 278 -28.76 5.19 -12.91
CA PRO A 278 -30.19 5.49 -12.96
C PRO A 278 -30.50 6.80 -13.70
N TRP A 279 -29.48 7.59 -14.08
CA TRP A 279 -29.67 8.94 -14.63
C TRP A 279 -29.57 8.97 -16.13
N PHE A 280 -28.58 8.31 -16.70
CA PHE A 280 -28.31 8.31 -18.14
C PHE A 280 -28.06 6.87 -18.60
N ASP A 281 -29.09 6.22 -19.10
CA ASP A 281 -29.00 4.88 -19.67
C ASP A 281 -28.56 5.00 -21.15
N THR A 282 -27.35 4.57 -21.42
CA THR A 282 -26.77 4.51 -22.77
C THR A 282 -25.81 3.33 -22.85
N PRO A 283 -25.94 2.47 -23.87
CA PRO A 283 -25.03 1.36 -24.06
C PRO A 283 -23.68 1.80 -24.63
N LEU A 284 -23.60 3.00 -25.22
CA LEU A 284 -22.40 3.48 -25.91
C LEU A 284 -21.39 4.13 -24.98
N HIS A 285 -21.86 4.77 -23.91
CA HIS A 285 -21.02 5.54 -23.00
C HIS A 285 -21.16 5.04 -21.58
N ARG A 286 -20.04 4.90 -20.86
CA ARG A 286 -20.02 4.62 -19.45
C ARG A 286 -19.09 5.61 -18.75
N LEU A 287 -19.56 6.21 -17.68
CA LEU A 287 -18.76 7.03 -16.78
C LEU A 287 -18.94 6.52 -15.36
N SER A 288 -17.85 6.05 -14.77
CA SER A 288 -17.80 5.58 -13.39
C SER A 288 -16.92 6.51 -12.58
N LEU A 289 -17.38 6.91 -11.41
CA LEU A 289 -16.60 7.61 -10.38
C LEU A 289 -16.21 6.63 -9.29
N LEU A 290 -14.98 6.76 -8.78
CA LEU A 290 -14.39 5.85 -7.80
C LEU A 290 -13.76 6.62 -6.66
N ALA A 291 -13.88 6.06 -5.46
CA ALA A 291 -13.22 6.56 -4.27
C ALA A 291 -12.78 5.37 -3.41
N ASP A 292 -11.51 5.29 -3.08
CA ASP A 292 -10.93 4.24 -2.25
C ASP A 292 -10.23 4.83 -1.03
N ALA A 293 -10.31 4.10 0.08
CA ALA A 293 -9.51 4.29 1.27
C ALA A 293 -8.66 3.03 1.49
N ASN A 294 -7.36 3.22 1.68
CA ASN A 294 -6.39 2.16 1.94
C ASN A 294 -5.70 2.46 3.26
N ASP A 295 -5.85 1.58 4.23
CA ASP A 295 -5.25 1.68 5.55
C ASP A 295 -4.24 0.55 5.77
N PRO A 296 -2.97 0.76 5.41
CA PRO A 296 -1.91 -0.19 5.70
C PRO A 296 -1.48 -0.06 7.17
N PHE A 297 -1.27 -1.19 7.84
CA PHE A 297 -0.86 -1.22 9.24
C PHE A 297 0.50 -0.54 9.49
N ASP A 298 1.40 -0.59 8.50
CA ASP A 298 2.77 -0.09 8.52
C ASP A 298 2.96 1.26 7.81
N SER A 299 1.91 2.02 7.59
CA SER A 299 1.98 3.32 6.93
C SER A 299 0.72 4.15 7.26
N VAL A 300 0.68 5.37 6.76
CA VAL A 300 -0.46 6.27 6.93
C VAL A 300 -1.62 5.91 6.01
N LEU A 301 -2.82 6.28 6.43
CA LEU A 301 -4.04 6.16 5.62
C LEU A 301 -3.88 6.88 4.28
N ARG A 302 -4.24 6.21 3.20
CA ARG A 302 -4.20 6.74 1.85
C ARG A 302 -5.58 6.72 1.24
N GLY A 303 -5.99 7.84 0.66
CA GLY A 303 -7.18 7.95 -0.16
C GLY A 303 -6.85 7.92 -1.65
N ALA A 304 -7.80 7.54 -2.46
CA ALA A 304 -7.71 7.66 -3.91
C ALA A 304 -9.05 8.07 -4.49
N LEU A 305 -9.03 8.96 -5.46
CA LEU A 305 -10.19 9.32 -6.26
C LEU A 305 -9.89 9.01 -7.72
N GLY A 306 -10.84 8.42 -8.43
CA GLY A 306 -10.67 8.05 -9.82
C GLY A 306 -11.93 8.24 -10.64
N PHE A 307 -11.74 8.35 -11.94
CA PHE A 307 -12.81 8.24 -12.91
C PHE A 307 -12.41 7.33 -14.07
N GLU A 308 -13.36 6.57 -14.58
CA GLU A 308 -13.22 5.78 -15.80
C GLU A 308 -14.33 6.16 -16.78
N TYR A 309 -13.94 6.62 -17.96
CA TYR A 309 -14.84 6.80 -19.08
C TYR A 309 -14.62 5.68 -20.10
N GLY A 310 -15.67 4.95 -20.42
CA GLY A 310 -15.70 3.88 -21.43
C GLY A 310 -16.55 4.28 -22.62
N TRP A 311 -16.04 4.06 -23.82
CA TRP A 311 -16.77 4.21 -25.08
C TRP A 311 -16.95 2.84 -25.75
N ASN A 312 -18.21 2.48 -25.97
CA ASN A 312 -18.62 1.22 -26.62
C ASN A 312 -18.05 -0.04 -25.94
N ASP A 313 -17.76 0.01 -24.64
CA ASP A 313 -17.05 -1.02 -23.85
C ASP A 313 -15.74 -1.50 -24.52
N MET A 314 -15.15 -0.66 -25.37
CA MET A 314 -13.96 -0.93 -26.16
C MET A 314 -12.79 -0.02 -25.81
N LEU A 315 -13.03 1.29 -25.71
CA LEU A 315 -12.00 2.28 -25.37
C LEU A 315 -12.28 2.84 -23.98
N PHE A 316 -11.23 2.94 -23.17
CA PHE A 316 -11.30 3.46 -21.81
C PHE A 316 -10.29 4.58 -21.63
N VAL A 317 -10.72 5.66 -21.01
CA VAL A 317 -9.86 6.74 -20.52
C VAL A 317 -10.03 6.80 -19.00
N ARG A 318 -8.90 6.83 -18.29
CA ARG A 318 -8.86 6.81 -16.83
C ARG A 318 -8.05 7.97 -16.31
N GLY A 319 -8.47 8.48 -15.17
CA GLY A 319 -7.70 9.44 -14.41
C GLY A 319 -7.89 9.21 -12.92
N GLY A 320 -6.84 9.45 -12.18
CA GLY A 320 -6.82 9.23 -10.74
C GLY A 320 -5.99 10.27 -9.99
N TYR A 321 -6.32 10.43 -8.74
CA TYR A 321 -5.62 11.31 -7.83
C TYR A 321 -5.42 10.61 -6.49
N LYS A 322 -4.17 10.54 -6.01
CA LYS A 322 -3.78 9.94 -4.74
C LYS A 322 -3.82 10.99 -3.63
N LEU A 323 -4.56 10.70 -2.58
CA LEU A 323 -4.63 11.49 -1.36
C LEU A 323 -3.78 10.77 -0.30
N LYS A 324 -2.87 11.48 0.32
CA LYS A 324 -2.11 10.99 1.46
C LYS A 324 -2.54 11.85 2.65
N TYR A 325 -3.05 11.20 3.68
CA TYR A 325 -3.37 11.89 4.92
C TYR A 325 -2.19 11.73 5.88
N GLU A 326 -1.56 12.84 6.19
CA GLU A 326 -0.51 12.92 7.19
C GLU A 326 -1.05 13.76 8.33
N TRP A 327 -1.01 13.21 9.54
CA TRP A 327 -1.29 13.97 10.73
C TRP A 327 -0.16 14.99 10.91
N PRO A 328 -0.46 16.25 11.22
CA PRO A 328 0.57 17.17 11.65
C PRO A 328 1.17 16.64 12.96
N VAL A 329 2.41 16.23 12.93
CA VAL A 329 3.14 15.85 14.12
C VAL A 329 3.62 17.13 14.79
N GLN A 330 3.25 17.31 16.05
CA GLN A 330 3.80 18.37 16.89
C GLN A 330 5.12 17.89 17.47
N TYR A 331 6.18 18.62 17.21
CA TYR A 331 7.47 18.39 17.82
C TYR A 331 7.69 19.40 18.93
N ASP A 332 8.14 18.92 20.08
CA ASP A 332 8.68 19.80 21.10
C ASP A 332 9.97 20.42 20.55
N VAL A 333 10.09 21.73 20.64
CA VAL A 333 11.30 22.46 20.26
C VAL A 333 12.19 22.54 21.50
N TYR A 334 13.41 22.04 21.34
CA TYR A 334 14.44 22.14 22.37
C TYR A 334 15.48 23.16 21.90
N THR A 335 15.86 24.06 22.79
CA THR A 335 17.02 24.93 22.61
C THR A 335 18.15 24.41 23.49
N MET A 336 19.39 24.47 23.00
CA MET A 336 20.57 24.20 23.82
C MET A 336 20.89 25.47 24.59
N GLU A 337 20.94 25.38 25.91
CA GLU A 337 21.42 26.44 26.78
C GLU A 337 22.87 26.14 27.14
N TYR A 338 23.70 27.15 26.96
CA TYR A 338 25.14 27.12 27.27
C TYR A 338 25.39 28.22 28.30
N ASN A 339 25.89 27.89 29.45
CA ASN A 339 26.08 28.86 30.53
C ASN A 339 27.47 28.81 31.21
N ASP A 340 28.37 27.91 30.71
CA ASP A 340 29.70 27.65 31.28
C ASP A 340 29.64 27.07 32.72
N GLU A 341 28.47 26.63 33.19
CA GLU A 341 28.26 25.98 34.48
C GLU A 341 27.67 24.57 34.25
N TYR A 342 28.10 23.60 35.06
CA TYR A 342 27.56 22.22 34.94
C TYR A 342 26.13 22.16 35.50
N ASP A 343 25.22 21.75 34.61
CA ASP A 343 23.83 21.47 34.96
C ASP A 343 23.56 19.96 35.08
N VAL A 344 22.62 19.58 35.90
CA VAL A 344 22.23 18.16 36.08
C VAL A 344 21.60 17.66 34.79
N GLY A 345 22.26 16.73 34.11
CA GLY A 345 21.88 16.14 32.83
C GLY A 345 22.90 16.34 31.73
N GLU A 346 23.90 17.21 31.92
CA GLU A 346 25.03 17.34 31.01
C GLU A 346 26.00 16.17 31.16
N THR A 347 26.65 15.82 30.05
CA THR A 347 27.67 14.76 30.04
C THR A 347 28.98 15.28 30.59
N PHE A 348 29.68 14.52 31.38
CA PHE A 348 30.98 14.86 31.92
C PHE A 348 31.95 13.66 31.84
N VAL A 349 33.24 13.94 31.99
CA VAL A 349 34.27 12.90 32.02
C VAL A 349 34.56 12.55 33.49
N ASP A 350 34.10 11.41 33.93
CA ASP A 350 34.31 10.88 35.31
C ASP A 350 35.69 10.20 35.40
N TYR A 351 36.67 10.91 35.94
CA TYR A 351 38.03 10.41 36.04
C TYR A 351 38.23 9.36 37.13
N ASN A 352 37.37 9.39 38.15
CA ASN A 352 37.49 8.49 39.31
C ASN A 352 36.40 7.42 39.40
N GLU A 353 35.52 7.40 38.37
CA GLU A 353 34.44 6.42 38.21
C GLU A 353 33.46 6.38 39.39
N ASN A 354 33.23 7.51 40.05
CA ASN A 354 32.32 7.59 41.19
C ASN A 354 30.87 7.88 40.81
N GLY A 355 30.62 8.23 39.54
CA GLY A 355 29.29 8.55 39.00
C GLY A 355 28.76 9.95 39.35
N VAL A 356 29.62 10.81 39.91
CA VAL A 356 29.29 12.18 40.32
C VAL A 356 30.38 13.11 39.78
N ARG A 357 30.00 14.23 39.14
CA ARG A 357 30.98 15.19 38.63
C ARG A 357 31.71 15.90 39.77
N ASP A 358 33.01 15.84 39.75
CA ASP A 358 33.89 16.61 40.59
C ASP A 358 34.30 17.95 39.92
N THR A 359 34.75 18.94 40.72
CA THR A 359 35.01 20.31 40.23
C THR A 359 36.12 20.41 39.18
N ASP A 360 36.98 19.42 39.09
CA ASP A 360 38.08 19.33 38.12
C ASP A 360 37.80 18.47 36.90
N GLU A 361 36.60 17.86 36.83
CA GLU A 361 36.17 17.06 35.71
C GLU A 361 35.53 17.92 34.60
N PRO A 362 36.01 17.80 33.36
CA PRO A 362 35.41 18.53 32.24
C PRO A 362 34.03 18.02 31.91
N PHE A 363 33.16 18.90 31.48
CA PHE A 363 31.81 18.59 31.03
C PHE A 363 31.51 19.19 29.66
N ASP A 364 30.49 18.70 29.04
CA ASP A 364 30.01 19.17 27.74
C ASP A 364 28.84 20.14 28.02
N ASP A 365 29.16 21.44 28.05
CA ASP A 365 28.19 22.52 28.32
C ASP A 365 27.13 22.54 27.23
N GLY A 366 25.91 22.30 27.57
CA GLY A 366 24.78 22.34 26.67
C GLY A 366 23.65 21.43 27.13
N LEU A 367 22.69 22.01 27.84
CA LEU A 367 21.47 21.32 28.24
C LEU A 367 20.34 21.60 27.23
N ALA A 368 19.72 20.53 26.71
CA ALA A 368 18.55 20.66 25.86
C ALA A 368 17.32 21.02 26.70
N VAL A 369 16.94 22.30 26.68
CA VAL A 369 15.76 22.80 27.41
C VAL A 369 14.56 22.85 26.47
N LYS A 370 13.47 22.22 26.89
CA LYS A 370 12.20 22.25 26.18
C LYS A 370 11.62 23.66 26.20
N THR A 371 11.36 24.22 25.03
CA THR A 371 10.69 25.50 24.89
C THR A 371 9.16 25.34 24.93
N ASP A 372 8.43 26.43 25.22
CA ASP A 372 6.97 26.46 25.10
C ASP A 372 6.49 26.53 23.63
N GLU A 373 7.42 26.52 22.68
CA GLU A 373 7.12 26.56 21.25
C GLU A 373 6.94 25.16 20.72
N PHE A 374 5.87 24.94 19.97
CA PHE A 374 5.64 23.70 19.21
C PHE A 374 5.92 23.96 17.74
N SER A 375 6.77 23.17 17.15
CA SER A 375 6.93 23.16 15.69
C SER A 375 5.98 22.10 15.10
N THR A 376 5.02 22.55 14.29
CA THR A 376 4.21 21.66 13.46
C THR A 376 4.87 21.55 12.09
N THR A 377 5.57 20.48 11.82
CA THR A 377 6.01 20.18 10.47
C THR A 377 4.98 19.30 9.80
N SER A 378 4.16 19.87 8.91
CA SER A 378 3.59 19.08 7.84
C SER A 378 4.70 18.77 6.84
N TRP A 379 4.78 17.55 6.32
CA TRP A 379 5.72 17.20 5.22
C TRP A 379 5.61 18.14 4.02
N ASP A 380 4.47 18.80 3.83
CA ASP A 380 4.26 19.85 2.84
C ASP A 380 5.14 21.09 3.08
N SER A 381 5.50 21.43 4.34
CA SER A 381 6.37 22.57 4.64
C SER A 381 7.84 22.30 4.36
N TYR A 382 8.30 21.06 4.48
CA TYR A 382 9.69 20.68 4.20
C TYR A 382 10.01 20.65 2.70
N TYR A 383 9.02 20.36 1.84
CA TYR A 383 9.21 20.23 0.40
C TYR A 383 8.59 21.37 -0.44
N GLY A 384 8.03 22.42 0.17
CA GLY A 384 7.43 23.56 -0.53
C GLY A 384 6.09 23.22 -1.19
N SER A 385 5.03 23.73 -0.65
CA SER A 385 3.62 23.35 -0.88
C SER A 385 3.14 23.38 -2.34
N ASP A 386 3.71 24.21 -3.20
CA ASP A 386 3.13 24.47 -4.53
C ASP A 386 3.65 23.58 -5.68
N LYS A 387 4.82 22.97 -5.52
CA LYS A 387 5.42 22.12 -6.57
C LYS A 387 4.91 20.67 -6.57
N TYR A 388 4.26 20.21 -5.52
CA TYR A 388 3.99 18.78 -5.25
C TYR A 388 2.53 18.37 -5.42
N SER A 389 1.56 19.30 -5.48
CA SER A 389 0.14 18.99 -5.66
C SER A 389 -0.16 18.26 -6.96
N LEU A 390 0.53 18.59 -8.05
CA LEU A 390 0.41 17.92 -9.36
C LEU A 390 1.07 16.52 -9.40
N ARG A 391 1.89 16.15 -8.40
CA ARG A 391 2.63 14.90 -8.36
C ARG A 391 1.83 13.69 -7.88
N ARG A 392 0.54 13.85 -7.64
CA ARG A 392 -0.36 12.79 -7.19
C ARG A 392 -1.33 12.31 -8.26
N PHE A 393 -1.18 12.84 -9.46
CA PHE A 393 -2.06 12.57 -10.59
C PHE A 393 -1.59 11.37 -11.40
N SER A 394 -2.53 10.54 -11.84
CA SER A 394 -2.31 9.41 -12.73
C SER A 394 -3.29 9.48 -13.88
N ILE A 395 -2.87 9.07 -15.07
CA ILE A 395 -3.72 8.96 -16.25
C ILE A 395 -3.48 7.62 -16.94
N GLY A 396 -4.43 7.16 -17.72
CA GLY A 396 -4.26 5.95 -18.51
C GLY A 396 -5.32 5.76 -19.55
N ALA A 397 -5.05 4.82 -20.43
CA ALA A 397 -5.95 4.40 -21.49
C ALA A 397 -6.04 2.88 -21.52
N GLY A 398 -7.20 2.38 -21.93
CA GLY A 398 -7.45 0.96 -22.10
C GLY A 398 -8.12 0.67 -23.43
N LEU A 399 -7.79 -0.47 -24.03
CA LEU A 399 -8.42 -1.00 -25.22
C LEU A 399 -8.91 -2.43 -24.94
N LYS A 400 -10.18 -2.69 -25.15
CA LYS A 400 -10.77 -4.02 -25.07
C LYS A 400 -11.33 -4.37 -26.45
N TYR A 401 -10.83 -5.44 -27.02
CA TYR A 401 -11.20 -5.87 -28.37
C TYR A 401 -11.52 -7.36 -28.41
N ASN A 402 -12.58 -7.74 -29.10
CA ASN A 402 -12.95 -9.13 -29.33
C ASN A 402 -12.44 -9.60 -30.68
N LEU A 403 -11.50 -10.52 -30.68
CA LEU A 403 -10.92 -11.10 -31.89
C LEU A 403 -11.30 -12.58 -31.95
N TYR A 404 -12.19 -12.98 -32.88
CA TYR A 404 -12.60 -14.38 -33.12
C TYR A 404 -13.01 -15.15 -31.85
N GLY A 405 -13.71 -14.47 -30.90
CA GLY A 405 -14.15 -15.09 -29.65
C GLY A 405 -13.18 -14.93 -28.47
N THR A 406 -11.96 -14.48 -28.71
CA THR A 406 -11.00 -14.15 -27.66
C THR A 406 -11.09 -12.65 -27.32
N LYS A 407 -11.28 -12.32 -26.07
CA LYS A 407 -11.22 -10.94 -25.57
C LYS A 407 -9.77 -10.56 -25.34
N LEU A 408 -9.32 -9.49 -25.95
CA LEU A 408 -8.02 -8.86 -25.70
C LEU A 408 -8.23 -7.59 -24.91
N LEU A 409 -7.48 -7.43 -23.84
CA LEU A 409 -7.41 -6.24 -23.03
C LEU A 409 -6.00 -5.69 -23.06
N PHE A 410 -5.84 -4.41 -23.32
CA PHE A 410 -4.58 -3.69 -23.22
C PHE A 410 -4.79 -2.44 -22.43
N ASP A 411 -4.03 -2.26 -21.36
CA ASP A 411 -4.06 -1.06 -20.51
C ASP A 411 -2.67 -0.45 -20.44
N TYR A 412 -2.65 0.88 -20.48
CA TYR A 412 -1.46 1.69 -20.26
C TYR A 412 -1.74 2.75 -19.22
N SER A 413 -0.80 3.01 -18.33
CA SER A 413 -0.86 4.10 -17.37
C SER A 413 0.45 4.87 -17.27
N TYR A 414 0.30 6.14 -16.92
CA TYR A 414 1.36 7.08 -16.62
C TYR A 414 1.06 7.74 -15.27
N SER A 415 1.83 7.37 -14.26
CA SER A 415 1.57 7.70 -12.87
C SER A 415 2.76 8.42 -12.25
N ASN A 416 2.47 9.47 -11.46
CA ASN A 416 3.48 10.23 -10.77
C ASN A 416 3.73 9.66 -9.36
N TYR A 417 4.96 9.23 -9.09
CA TYR A 417 5.42 8.70 -7.81
C TYR A 417 6.19 9.75 -6.98
N GLY A 418 5.98 11.01 -7.25
CA GLY A 418 6.59 12.12 -6.50
C GLY A 418 8.09 12.27 -6.81
N ILE A 419 8.92 12.27 -5.77
CA ILE A 419 10.39 12.39 -5.89
C ILE A 419 11.02 11.24 -6.69
N LEU A 420 10.32 10.10 -6.76
CA LEU A 420 10.79 8.91 -7.49
C LEU A 420 10.50 8.99 -9.00
N GLY A 421 9.84 10.06 -9.46
CA GLY A 421 9.60 10.31 -10.87
C GLY A 421 8.30 9.72 -11.41
N MET A 422 8.26 9.58 -12.73
CA MET A 422 7.10 9.08 -13.46
C MET A 422 7.28 7.60 -13.78
N VAL A 423 6.24 6.82 -13.51
CA VAL A 423 6.20 5.38 -13.76
C VAL A 423 5.20 5.07 -14.86
N GLN A 424 5.63 4.26 -15.82
CA GLN A 424 4.81 3.73 -16.88
C GLN A 424 4.48 2.26 -16.61
N GLN A 425 3.21 1.90 -16.81
CA GLN A 425 2.78 0.52 -16.64
C GLN A 425 2.02 0.04 -17.85
N VAL A 426 2.26 -1.20 -18.23
CA VAL A 426 1.56 -1.89 -19.31
C VAL A 426 0.97 -3.18 -18.78
N SER A 427 -0.26 -3.45 -19.18
CA SER A 427 -0.94 -4.69 -18.83
C SER A 427 -1.67 -5.25 -20.03
N VAL A 428 -1.68 -6.57 -20.15
CA VAL A 428 -2.37 -7.30 -21.22
C VAL A 428 -3.22 -8.40 -20.60
N GLY A 429 -4.46 -8.49 -21.07
CA GLY A 429 -5.41 -9.51 -20.65
C GLY A 429 -5.94 -10.30 -21.86
N PHE A 430 -6.21 -11.58 -21.63
CA PHE A 430 -6.81 -12.50 -22.59
C PHE A 430 -7.98 -13.22 -21.93
N GLY A 431 -9.14 -13.23 -22.60
CA GLY A 431 -10.33 -13.96 -22.15
C GLY A 431 -10.79 -14.92 -23.26
N PHE A 432 -11.16 -16.14 -22.86
CA PHE A 432 -11.53 -17.23 -23.78
C PHE A 432 -12.98 -17.67 -23.58
#